data_aa7b06951d89c613acbc28ec8cc6354f
#
_entry.id   aa7b06951d89c613acbc28ec8cc6354f
#
_cell.length_a   1.000
_cell.length_b   1.000
_cell.length_c   1.000
_cell.angle_alpha   90.00
_cell.angle_beta   90.00
_cell.angle_gamma   90.00
#
_symmetry.space_group_name_H-M   'P 1'
#
loop_
_entity.id
_entity.type
_entity.pdbx_description
1 polymer ?
#
loop_
_entity_poly.entity_id
_entity_poly.type
_entity_poly.pdbx_seq_one_letter_code
_entity_poly.pdbx_strand_id
1 'polypeptide(L)'
;MKKDITTGTLTNILTQATESELHKTLRDNRDALLDPDKPFAALLRETMAQRGWSQTALYTRAGLSKGTLDKYLRGERLPRSRDTVLRLCVTMGCDGRQTDRLLKAADHSPLYARVARDVIVLRALADHVSDTAELDRRLARHGFAPLLAQEGKED
;
A
#
# COMPACT_ATOMS: atom_id res chain seq x y z
N MET A 1 0.01 16.75 -17.00
CA MET A 1 0.84 15.83 -16.21
C MET A 1 0.88 16.28 -14.76
N LYS A 2 0.41 15.44 -13.85
CA LYS A 2 0.43 15.80 -12.42
C LYS A 2 1.85 15.73 -11.90
N LYS A 3 2.29 16.81 -11.23
CA LYS A 3 3.57 16.80 -10.54
C LYS A 3 3.44 15.94 -9.28
N ASP A 4 4.36 14.99 -9.13
CA ASP A 4 4.46 14.26 -7.88
C ASP A 4 4.92 15.22 -6.78
N ILE A 5 4.04 15.48 -5.84
CA ILE A 5 4.36 16.34 -4.69
C ILE A 5 4.76 15.45 -3.53
N THR A 6 6.00 15.62 -3.05
CA THR A 6 6.45 14.89 -1.87
C THR A 6 5.74 15.41 -0.62
N THR A 7 5.65 14.57 0.40
CA THR A 7 5.05 14.96 1.69
C THR A 7 5.79 16.15 2.30
N GLY A 8 7.12 16.18 2.22
CA GLY A 8 7.91 17.31 2.73
C GLY A 8 7.62 18.61 2.01
N THR A 9 7.51 18.57 0.68
CA THR A 9 7.18 19.74 -0.12
C THR A 9 5.79 20.26 0.22
N LEU A 10 4.82 19.36 0.34
CA LEU A 10 3.44 19.73 0.70
C LEU A 10 3.40 20.38 2.09
N THR A 11 4.12 19.82 3.06
CA THR A 11 4.21 20.37 4.41
C THR A 11 4.74 21.80 4.38
N ASN A 12 5.80 22.07 3.62
CA ASN A 12 6.38 23.41 3.51
C ASN A 12 5.39 24.40 2.90
N ILE A 13 4.67 24.01 1.86
CA ILE A 13 3.65 24.83 1.23
C ILE A 13 2.56 25.18 2.24
N LEU A 14 2.03 24.20 2.95
CA LEU A 14 0.92 24.37 3.88
C LEU A 14 1.27 25.22 5.10
N THR A 15 2.50 25.11 5.62
CA THR A 15 2.92 25.84 6.81
C THR A 15 3.21 27.32 6.54
N GLN A 16 3.44 27.71 5.29
CA GLN A 16 3.79 29.07 4.90
C GLN A 16 2.68 29.79 4.11
N ALA A 17 1.63 29.07 3.75
CA ALA A 17 0.59 29.59 2.89
C ALA A 17 -0.36 30.54 3.62
N THR A 18 -0.82 31.58 2.91
CA THR A 18 -1.97 32.39 3.33
C THR A 18 -3.25 31.55 3.18
N GLU A 19 -4.35 32.03 3.78
CA GLU A 19 -5.64 31.31 3.66
C GLU A 19 -6.07 31.13 2.20
N SER A 20 -5.89 32.15 1.35
CA SER A 20 -6.20 32.04 -0.08
C SER A 20 -5.32 31.03 -0.79
N GLU A 21 -4.02 31.03 -0.48
CA GLU A 21 -3.08 30.07 -1.06
C GLU A 21 -3.39 28.67 -0.59
N LEU A 22 -3.75 28.50 0.67
CA LEU A 22 -4.16 27.21 1.23
C LEU A 22 -5.37 26.67 0.49
N HIS A 23 -6.41 27.49 0.31
CA HIS A 23 -7.62 27.13 -0.41
C HIS A 23 -7.31 26.68 -1.84
N LYS A 24 -6.45 27.42 -2.52
CA LYS A 24 -5.99 27.07 -3.87
C LYS A 24 -5.22 25.76 -3.88
N THR A 25 -4.31 25.57 -2.93
CA THR A 25 -3.52 24.33 -2.82
C THR A 25 -4.41 23.13 -2.61
N LEU A 26 -5.39 23.22 -1.72
CA LEU A 26 -6.35 22.15 -1.47
C LEU A 26 -7.15 21.82 -2.73
N ARG A 27 -7.62 22.85 -3.45
CA ARG A 27 -8.39 22.66 -4.68
C ARG A 27 -7.56 22.05 -5.80
N ASP A 28 -6.34 22.57 -6.01
CA ASP A 28 -5.48 22.15 -7.14
C ASP A 28 -4.87 20.77 -6.92
N ASN A 29 -4.75 20.33 -5.67
CA ASN A 29 -4.13 19.05 -5.30
C ASN A 29 -5.12 18.07 -4.68
N ARG A 30 -6.41 18.25 -4.95
CA ARG A 30 -7.47 17.40 -4.38
C ARG A 30 -7.19 15.91 -4.57
N ASP A 31 -6.74 15.53 -5.76
CA ASP A 31 -6.46 14.12 -6.08
C ASP A 31 -5.21 13.59 -5.41
N ALA A 32 -4.32 14.47 -4.95
CA ALA A 32 -3.10 14.08 -4.24
C ALA A 32 -3.30 14.01 -2.73
N LEU A 33 -4.43 14.49 -2.22
CA LEU A 33 -4.75 14.47 -0.80
C LEU A 33 -5.47 13.18 -0.44
N LEU A 34 -5.12 12.61 0.70
CA LEU A 34 -5.77 11.41 1.19
C LEU A 34 -7.07 11.76 1.89
N ASP A 35 -8.10 10.91 1.73
CA ASP A 35 -9.34 11.01 2.49
C ASP A 35 -9.04 10.65 3.95
N PRO A 36 -9.22 11.57 4.91
CA PRO A 36 -8.91 11.28 6.31
C PRO A 36 -9.80 10.19 6.92
N ASP A 37 -10.99 9.97 6.35
CA ASP A 37 -11.91 8.94 6.84
C ASP A 37 -11.61 7.56 6.26
N LYS A 38 -10.90 7.52 5.11
CA LYS A 38 -10.60 6.26 4.40
C LYS A 38 -9.19 6.29 3.83
N PRO A 39 -8.16 6.45 4.68
CA PRO A 39 -6.80 6.65 4.20
C PRO A 39 -6.24 5.45 3.42
N PHE A 40 -6.55 4.23 3.85
CA PHE A 40 -6.06 3.04 3.14
C PHE A 40 -6.68 2.92 1.74
N ALA A 41 -7.99 3.11 1.63
CA ALA A 41 -8.68 3.04 0.34
C ALA A 41 -8.13 4.08 -0.65
N ALA A 42 -7.95 5.31 -0.18
CA ALA A 42 -7.42 6.39 -1.01
C ALA A 42 -5.99 6.10 -1.47
N LEU A 43 -5.14 5.65 -0.56
CA LEU A 43 -3.74 5.34 -0.87
C LEU A 43 -3.62 4.12 -1.80
N LEU A 44 -4.45 3.11 -1.59
CA LEU A 44 -4.47 1.92 -2.45
C LEU A 44 -4.88 2.29 -3.88
N ARG A 45 -5.92 3.11 -4.05
CA ARG A 45 -6.35 3.61 -5.36
C ARG A 45 -5.25 4.40 -6.05
N GLU A 46 -4.60 5.30 -5.30
CA GLU A 46 -3.49 6.10 -5.82
C GLU A 46 -2.34 5.21 -6.29
N THR A 47 -1.95 4.23 -5.48
CA THR A 47 -0.85 3.31 -5.81
C THR A 47 -1.18 2.50 -7.06
N MET A 48 -2.41 1.98 -7.16
CA MET A 48 -2.85 1.24 -8.34
C MET A 48 -2.79 2.12 -9.59
N ALA A 49 -3.26 3.35 -9.50
CA ALA A 49 -3.27 4.28 -10.64
C ALA A 49 -1.86 4.63 -11.10
N GLN A 50 -0.96 4.92 -10.15
CA GLN A 50 0.43 5.26 -10.45
C GLN A 50 1.18 4.11 -11.11
N ARG A 51 0.84 2.88 -10.78
CA ARG A 51 1.54 1.68 -11.27
C ARG A 51 0.78 0.95 -12.38
N GLY A 52 -0.36 1.49 -12.81
CA GLY A 52 -1.12 0.95 -13.93
C GLY A 52 -1.83 -0.37 -13.63
N TRP A 53 -2.25 -0.60 -12.40
CA TRP A 53 -2.93 -1.83 -12.00
C TRP A 53 -4.44 -1.71 -12.12
N SER A 54 -5.06 -2.67 -12.82
CA SER A 54 -6.51 -2.84 -12.79
C SER A 54 -6.92 -3.65 -11.55
N GLN A 55 -8.18 -3.54 -11.16
CA GLN A 55 -8.69 -4.33 -10.05
C GLN A 55 -8.58 -5.83 -10.32
N THR A 56 -8.96 -6.27 -11.53
CA THR A 56 -8.92 -7.67 -11.92
C THR A 56 -7.50 -8.25 -11.85
N ALA A 57 -6.52 -7.53 -12.41
CA ALA A 57 -5.14 -7.98 -12.36
C ALA A 57 -4.62 -8.05 -10.92
N LEU A 58 -4.96 -7.07 -10.11
CA LEU A 58 -4.47 -7.01 -8.73
C LEU A 58 -5.03 -8.13 -7.86
N TYR A 59 -6.36 -8.30 -7.81
CA TYR A 59 -6.91 -9.35 -6.94
C TYR A 59 -6.52 -10.75 -7.41
N THR A 60 -6.44 -10.95 -8.73
CA THR A 60 -6.05 -12.25 -9.30
C THR A 60 -4.62 -12.61 -8.91
N ARG A 61 -3.68 -11.70 -9.09
CA ARG A 61 -2.27 -11.94 -8.79
C ARG A 61 -1.96 -11.96 -7.31
N ALA A 62 -2.65 -11.13 -6.53
CA ALA A 62 -2.45 -11.10 -5.08
C ALA A 62 -3.13 -12.27 -4.37
N GLY A 63 -3.95 -13.05 -5.06
CA GLY A 63 -4.64 -14.18 -4.48
C GLY A 63 -5.80 -13.79 -3.58
N LEU A 64 -6.44 -12.67 -3.88
CA LEU A 64 -7.63 -12.20 -3.15
C LEU A 64 -8.88 -12.44 -3.99
N SER A 65 -10.05 -12.44 -3.33
CA SER A 65 -11.32 -12.44 -4.06
C SER A 65 -11.60 -11.03 -4.58
N LYS A 66 -12.39 -10.97 -5.66
CA LYS A 66 -12.86 -9.69 -6.20
C LYS A 66 -13.59 -8.88 -5.13
N GLY A 67 -14.48 -9.54 -4.38
CA GLY A 67 -15.27 -8.89 -3.34
C GLY A 67 -14.41 -8.31 -2.22
N THR A 68 -13.36 -9.00 -1.83
CA THR A 68 -12.43 -8.53 -0.80
C THR A 68 -11.73 -7.25 -1.24
N LEU A 69 -11.14 -7.24 -2.43
CA LEU A 69 -10.47 -6.04 -2.95
C LEU A 69 -11.46 -4.88 -3.11
N ASP A 70 -12.65 -5.16 -3.60
CA ASP A 70 -13.69 -4.17 -3.78
C ASP A 70 -14.06 -3.47 -2.45
N LYS A 71 -14.19 -4.23 -1.36
CA LYS A 71 -14.44 -3.68 -0.02
C LYS A 71 -13.32 -2.78 0.45
N TYR A 72 -12.06 -3.16 0.20
CA TYR A 72 -10.90 -2.32 0.53
C TYR A 72 -10.95 -1.00 -0.23
N LEU A 73 -11.24 -1.05 -1.53
CA LEU A 73 -11.27 0.13 -2.39
C LEU A 73 -12.43 1.08 -2.08
N ARG A 74 -13.54 0.57 -1.56
CA ARG A 74 -14.66 1.39 -1.10
C ARG A 74 -14.46 1.92 0.32
N GLY A 75 -13.44 1.45 1.02
CA GLY A 75 -13.22 1.82 2.41
C GLY A 75 -14.20 1.19 3.38
N GLU A 76 -14.87 0.13 2.97
CA GLU A 76 -15.82 -0.60 3.82
C GLU A 76 -15.11 -1.52 4.80
N ARG A 77 -13.84 -1.88 4.51
CA ARG A 77 -13.09 -2.83 5.29
C ARG A 77 -11.59 -2.55 5.15
N LEU A 78 -10.86 -2.73 6.23
CA LEU A 78 -9.40 -2.74 6.22
C LEU A 78 -8.88 -4.18 6.17
N PRO A 79 -7.72 -4.43 5.53
CA PRO A 79 -7.07 -5.74 5.63
C PRO A 79 -6.81 -6.08 7.09
N ARG A 80 -7.34 -7.21 7.56
CA ARG A 80 -7.15 -7.67 8.94
C ARG A 80 -5.75 -8.17 9.18
N SER A 81 -5.17 -8.80 8.17
CA SER A 81 -3.83 -9.36 8.24
C SER A 81 -2.82 -8.40 7.62
N ARG A 82 -1.70 -8.21 8.32
CA ARG A 82 -0.55 -7.48 7.80
C ARG A 82 -0.05 -8.14 6.52
N ASP A 83 -0.09 -9.47 6.45
CA ASP A 83 0.33 -10.24 5.28
C ASP A 83 -0.50 -9.92 4.04
N THR A 84 -1.78 -9.62 4.19
CA THR A 84 -2.62 -9.22 3.05
C THR A 84 -2.13 -7.92 2.44
N VAL A 85 -1.76 -6.94 3.27
CA VAL A 85 -1.17 -5.69 2.78
C VAL A 85 0.15 -5.96 2.06
N LEU A 86 1.00 -6.83 2.64
CA LEU A 86 2.27 -7.20 2.02
C LEU A 86 2.08 -7.90 0.67
N ARG A 87 1.08 -8.76 0.55
CA ARG A 87 0.74 -9.40 -0.74
C ARG A 87 0.38 -8.38 -1.79
N LEU A 88 -0.46 -7.42 -1.44
CA LEU A 88 -0.84 -6.33 -2.35
C LEU A 88 0.39 -5.52 -2.78
N CYS A 89 1.23 -5.16 -1.83
CA CYS A 89 2.42 -4.34 -2.09
C CYS A 89 3.44 -5.05 -2.98
N VAL A 90 3.73 -6.32 -2.69
CA VAL A 90 4.66 -7.11 -3.52
C VAL A 90 4.09 -7.28 -4.92
N THR A 91 2.82 -7.61 -5.03
CA THR A 91 2.15 -7.77 -6.33
C THR A 91 2.26 -6.51 -7.17
N MET A 92 2.02 -5.34 -6.58
CA MET A 92 2.09 -4.06 -7.27
C MET A 92 3.52 -3.60 -7.56
N GLY A 93 4.52 -4.24 -6.98
CA GLY A 93 5.91 -3.84 -7.12
C GLY A 93 6.28 -2.61 -6.30
N CYS A 94 5.63 -2.41 -5.16
CA CYS A 94 5.93 -1.30 -4.26
C CYS A 94 7.34 -1.42 -3.67
N ASP A 95 7.96 -0.27 -3.38
CA ASP A 95 9.21 -0.24 -2.61
C ASP A 95 8.90 -0.28 -1.10
N GLY A 96 9.96 -0.27 -0.27
CA GLY A 96 9.81 -0.33 1.18
C GLY A 96 9.03 0.84 1.75
N ARG A 97 9.24 2.05 1.23
CA ARG A 97 8.55 3.26 1.69
C ARG A 97 7.06 3.20 1.39
N GLN A 98 6.71 2.83 0.17
CA GLN A 98 5.30 2.69 -0.25
C GLN A 98 4.61 1.61 0.55
N THR A 99 5.29 0.49 0.79
CA THR A 99 4.78 -0.61 1.60
C THR A 99 4.48 -0.15 3.02
N ASP A 100 5.41 0.58 3.65
CA ASP A 100 5.22 1.10 5.01
C ASP A 100 4.04 2.08 5.08
N ARG A 101 3.86 2.92 4.08
CA ARG A 101 2.72 3.85 4.02
C ARG A 101 1.39 3.10 3.98
N LEU A 102 1.30 2.06 3.16
CA LEU A 102 0.09 1.24 3.07
C LEU A 102 -0.16 0.46 4.35
N LEU A 103 0.89 -0.09 4.96
CA LEU A 103 0.77 -0.77 6.26
C LEU A 103 0.21 0.16 7.32
N LYS A 104 0.77 1.35 7.45
CA LYS A 104 0.31 2.34 8.44
C LYS A 104 -1.13 2.77 8.17
N ALA A 105 -1.49 2.99 6.92
CA ALA A 105 -2.85 3.38 6.55
C ALA A 105 -3.87 2.30 6.88
N ALA A 106 -3.45 1.04 6.94
CA ALA A 106 -4.29 -0.10 7.31
C ALA A 106 -4.22 -0.44 8.81
N ASP A 107 -3.65 0.44 9.62
CA ASP A 107 -3.43 0.25 11.07
C ASP A 107 -2.52 -0.91 11.42
N HIS A 108 -1.57 -1.22 10.55
CA HIS A 108 -0.53 -2.21 10.81
C HIS A 108 0.82 -1.54 11.03
N SER A 109 1.70 -2.22 11.75
CA SER A 109 3.06 -1.75 11.96
C SER A 109 3.86 -1.81 10.65
N PRO A 110 4.75 -0.82 10.41
CA PRO A 110 5.63 -0.86 9.25
C PRO A 110 6.63 -2.01 9.36
N LEU A 111 7.32 -2.30 8.25
CA LEU A 111 8.39 -3.29 8.24
C LEU A 111 9.51 -2.84 9.17
N TYR A 112 10.01 -3.77 9.96
CA TYR A 112 11.03 -3.47 10.96
C TYR A 112 12.26 -4.37 10.76
N ALA A 113 13.40 -3.75 10.56
CA ALA A 113 14.64 -4.45 10.23
C ALA A 113 15.19 -5.36 11.34
N ARG A 114 14.61 -5.31 12.54
CA ARG A 114 14.96 -6.20 13.64
C ARG A 114 14.03 -7.40 13.78
N VAL A 115 13.00 -7.48 12.96
CA VAL A 115 12.11 -8.65 12.88
C VAL A 115 12.59 -9.51 11.73
N ALA A 116 13.01 -10.73 12.02
CA ALA A 116 13.65 -11.60 11.03
C ALA A 116 12.80 -11.81 9.77
N ARG A 117 11.50 -12.06 9.95
CA ARG A 117 10.59 -12.24 8.82
C ARG A 117 10.49 -10.99 7.96
N ASP A 118 10.44 -9.81 8.59
CA ASP A 118 10.41 -8.52 7.90
C ASP A 118 11.70 -8.26 7.10
N VAL A 119 12.85 -8.71 7.60
CA VAL A 119 14.12 -8.58 6.89
C VAL A 119 14.06 -9.26 5.53
N ILE A 120 13.45 -10.44 5.48
CA ILE A 120 13.30 -11.19 4.22
C ILE A 120 12.39 -10.42 3.27
N VAL A 121 11.30 -9.86 3.76
CA VAL A 121 10.39 -9.04 2.96
C VAL A 121 11.10 -7.79 2.45
N LEU A 122 11.83 -7.09 3.32
CA LEU A 122 12.59 -5.89 2.95
C LEU A 122 13.61 -6.20 1.84
N ARG A 123 14.32 -7.33 1.95
CA ARG A 123 15.28 -7.73 0.94
C ARG A 123 14.60 -8.06 -0.38
N ALA A 124 13.46 -8.73 -0.34
CA ALA A 124 12.70 -9.05 -1.54
C ALA A 124 12.23 -7.77 -2.25
N LEU A 125 11.76 -6.77 -1.50
CA LEU A 125 11.37 -5.49 -2.06
C LEU A 125 12.57 -4.78 -2.70
N ALA A 126 13.74 -4.80 -2.05
CA ALA A 126 14.97 -4.23 -2.59
C ALA A 126 15.43 -4.93 -3.86
N ASP A 127 15.18 -6.22 -3.98
CA ASP A 127 15.50 -7.03 -5.16
C ASP A 127 14.42 -6.92 -6.24
N HIS A 128 13.42 -6.04 -6.05
CA HIS A 128 12.30 -5.83 -6.98
C HIS A 128 11.46 -7.09 -7.24
N VAL A 129 11.32 -7.94 -6.23
CA VAL A 129 10.44 -9.10 -6.32
C VAL A 129 9.00 -8.61 -6.41
N SER A 130 8.28 -9.01 -7.47
CA SER A 130 6.89 -8.63 -7.72
C SER A 130 5.96 -9.85 -7.78
N ASP A 131 6.45 -11.00 -7.39
CA ASP A 131 5.70 -12.26 -7.36
C ASP A 131 5.63 -12.79 -5.94
N THR A 132 4.41 -12.92 -5.41
CA THR A 132 4.20 -13.43 -4.06
C THR A 132 4.72 -14.85 -3.88
N ALA A 133 4.68 -15.68 -4.93
CA ALA A 133 5.21 -17.03 -4.88
C ALA A 133 6.73 -17.05 -4.65
N GLU A 134 7.46 -16.11 -5.27
CA GLU A 134 8.90 -15.97 -5.03
C GLU A 134 9.20 -15.53 -3.60
N LEU A 135 8.43 -14.58 -3.09
CA LEU A 135 8.58 -14.17 -1.69
C LEU A 135 8.28 -15.32 -0.74
N ASP A 136 7.24 -16.10 -1.01
CA ASP A 136 6.88 -17.24 -0.19
C ASP A 136 8.00 -18.30 -0.19
N ARG A 137 8.66 -18.52 -1.32
CA ARG A 137 9.83 -19.42 -1.41
C ARG A 137 10.99 -18.90 -0.56
N ARG A 138 11.25 -17.60 -0.58
CA ARG A 138 12.30 -16.99 0.25
C ARG A 138 12.00 -17.13 1.74
N LEU A 139 10.75 -16.90 2.13
CA LEU A 139 10.32 -17.11 3.50
C LEU A 139 10.50 -18.55 3.94
N ALA A 140 10.10 -19.50 3.09
CA ALA A 140 10.21 -20.93 3.38
C ALA A 140 11.67 -21.36 3.57
N ARG A 141 12.60 -20.82 2.78
CA ARG A 141 14.04 -21.13 2.92
C ARG A 141 14.58 -20.79 4.30
N HIS A 142 13.99 -19.83 4.97
CA HIS A 142 14.40 -19.38 6.30
C HIS A 142 13.47 -19.88 7.41
N GLY A 143 12.59 -20.83 7.11
CA GLY A 143 11.70 -21.46 8.08
C GLY A 143 10.49 -20.64 8.46
N PHE A 144 10.13 -19.65 7.66
CA PHE A 144 8.96 -18.81 7.92
C PHE A 144 7.76 -19.23 7.08
N ALA A 145 6.57 -19.02 7.63
CA ALA A 145 5.32 -19.27 6.92
C ALA A 145 5.18 -18.29 5.72
N PRO A 146 4.51 -18.74 4.64
CA PRO A 146 4.26 -17.88 3.49
C PRO A 146 3.31 -16.74 3.87
N LEU A 147 3.20 -15.74 2.99
CA LEU A 147 2.21 -14.67 3.15
C LEU A 147 0.81 -15.28 3.00
N LEU A 148 -0.02 -15.06 4.00
CA LEU A 148 -1.34 -15.67 4.04
C LEU A 148 -2.34 -14.93 3.17
N ALA A 149 -3.11 -15.67 2.37
CA ALA A 149 -4.23 -15.14 1.60
C ALA A 149 -5.58 -15.51 2.22
N GLN A 150 -5.59 -15.73 3.54
CA GLN A 150 -6.77 -16.26 4.23
C GLN A 150 -7.92 -15.27 4.34
N GLU A 151 -7.64 -14.00 4.27
CA GLU A 151 -8.63 -12.96 4.48
C GLU A 151 -9.78 -13.00 3.47
N GLY A 152 -9.48 -13.43 2.25
CA GLY A 152 -10.49 -13.59 1.21
C GLY A 152 -11.47 -14.74 1.47
N LYS A 153 -11.16 -15.62 2.42
CA LYS A 153 -12.02 -16.76 2.76
C LYS A 153 -12.92 -16.49 3.96
N GLU A 154 -12.73 -15.37 4.63
CA GLU A 154 -13.45 -15.01 5.84
C GLU A 154 -14.63 -14.07 5.59
N ASP A 155 -14.98 -13.86 4.35
CA ASP A 155 -16.08 -12.97 3.96
C ASP A 155 -17.46 -13.58 4.28
#